data_b31786777fde1ba56f38bc560eb0eba5
#
_entry.id   b31786777fde1ba56f38bc560eb0eba5
#
_cell.length_a   1.000
_cell.length_b   1.000
_cell.length_c   1.000
_cell.angle_alpha   90.00
_cell.angle_beta   90.00
_cell.angle_gamma   90.00
#
_symmetry.space_group_name_H-M   'P 1'
#
loop_
_entity.id
_entity.type
_entity.pdbx_description
1 polymer ?
#
loop_
_entity_poly.entity_id
_entity_poly.type
_entity_poly.pdbx_seq_one_letter_code
_entity_poly.pdbx_strand_id
1 'polypeptide(L)'
;QAEMKVRHEHELAMIEKNLSEQYHQKELSRKEVQLSIMRSYLMKLVTAVEKLNSIKTGNGKHVVLTEKDWKEIAAFLDSTENMFVTRLKTRFPNLSEGDLHLMMLLRLKMPQKVLASLYSITEKAVKQKLFLYKEKVGINGQNISLREYIETF
;
A
#
# COMPACT_ATOMS: atom_id res chain seq x y z
N GLN A 1 0.71 -1.77 -62.23
CA GLN A 1 1.71 -1.38 -61.23
C GLN A 1 1.11 -0.51 -60.14
N ALA A 2 0.23 0.45 -60.46
CA ALA A 2 -0.42 1.34 -59.51
C ALA A 2 -1.42 0.54 -58.60
N GLU A 3 -2.12 -0.43 -59.18
CA GLU A 3 -3.04 -1.30 -58.43
C GLU A 3 -2.33 -2.21 -57.44
N MET A 4 -1.15 -2.73 -57.80
CA MET A 4 -0.34 -3.54 -56.89
C MET A 4 0.20 -2.72 -55.70
N LYS A 5 0.58 -1.49 -55.95
CA LYS A 5 1.08 -0.59 -54.91
C LYS A 5 -0.03 -0.22 -53.93
N VAL A 6 -1.19 0.12 -54.39
CA VAL A 6 -2.36 0.43 -53.53
C VAL A 6 -2.79 -0.80 -52.72
N ARG A 7 -2.77 -1.98 -53.31
CA ARG A 7 -3.11 -3.23 -52.62
C ARG A 7 -2.11 -3.53 -51.49
N HIS A 8 -0.80 -3.32 -51.78
CA HIS A 8 0.23 -3.53 -50.78
C HIS A 8 0.11 -2.56 -49.60
N GLU A 9 -0.17 -1.27 -49.88
CA GLU A 9 -0.39 -0.26 -48.85
C GLU A 9 -1.62 -0.59 -48.01
N HIS A 10 -2.71 -1.11 -48.61
CA HIS A 10 -3.89 -1.55 -47.89
C HIS A 10 -3.62 -2.74 -46.99
N GLU A 11 -2.84 -3.71 -47.42
CA GLU A 11 -2.45 -4.89 -46.64
C GLU A 11 -1.62 -4.47 -45.42
N LEU A 12 -0.66 -3.55 -45.59
CA LEU A 12 0.14 -3.01 -44.49
C LEU A 12 -0.72 -2.28 -43.46
N ALA A 13 -1.66 -1.47 -43.91
CA ALA A 13 -2.60 -0.75 -43.03
C ALA A 13 -3.46 -1.74 -42.22
N MET A 14 -3.89 -2.84 -42.82
CA MET A 14 -4.64 -3.89 -42.13
C MET A 14 -3.80 -4.59 -41.06
N ILE A 15 -2.53 -4.89 -41.35
CA ILE A 15 -1.60 -5.50 -40.40
C ILE A 15 -1.36 -4.56 -39.21
N GLU A 16 -1.12 -3.30 -39.45
CA GLU A 16 -0.93 -2.28 -38.39
C GLU A 16 -2.16 -2.16 -37.51
N LYS A 17 -3.35 -2.13 -38.09
CA LYS A 17 -4.61 -2.08 -37.37
C LYS A 17 -4.80 -3.32 -36.47
N ASN A 18 -4.54 -4.51 -36.99
CA ASN A 18 -4.64 -5.75 -36.24
C ASN A 18 -3.67 -5.81 -35.06
N LEU A 19 -2.41 -5.37 -35.28
CA LEU A 19 -1.42 -5.30 -34.22
C LEU A 19 -1.82 -4.31 -33.12
N SER A 20 -2.34 -3.15 -33.51
CA SER A 20 -2.83 -2.13 -32.60
C SER A 20 -4.01 -2.65 -31.74
N GLU A 21 -4.95 -3.34 -32.35
CA GLU A 21 -6.08 -3.97 -31.66
C GLU A 21 -5.63 -5.06 -30.69
N GLN A 22 -4.68 -5.91 -31.08
CA GLN A 22 -4.11 -6.95 -30.21
C GLN A 22 -3.39 -6.33 -29.00
N TYR A 23 -2.59 -5.30 -29.23
CA TYR A 23 -1.91 -4.57 -28.16
C TYR A 23 -2.91 -3.95 -27.20
N HIS A 24 -3.95 -3.31 -27.73
CA HIS A 24 -4.99 -2.68 -26.92
C HIS A 24 -5.74 -3.71 -26.06
N GLN A 25 -6.07 -4.88 -26.62
CA GLN A 25 -6.71 -5.96 -25.87
C GLN A 25 -5.83 -6.52 -24.76
N LYS A 26 -4.52 -6.69 -25.02
CA LYS A 26 -3.57 -7.12 -23.99
C LYS A 26 -3.47 -6.12 -22.86
N GLU A 27 -3.47 -4.83 -23.18
CA GLU A 27 -3.45 -3.74 -22.18
C GLU A 27 -4.72 -3.76 -21.33
N LEU A 28 -5.90 -3.93 -21.94
CA LEU A 28 -7.18 -4.02 -21.22
C LEU A 28 -7.20 -5.22 -20.28
N SER A 29 -6.75 -6.39 -20.75
CA SER A 29 -6.67 -7.61 -19.94
C SER A 29 -5.73 -7.41 -18.75
N ARG A 30 -4.59 -6.77 -18.96
CA ARG A 30 -3.63 -6.44 -17.89
C ARG A 30 -4.25 -5.52 -16.84
N LYS A 31 -4.97 -4.48 -17.28
CA LYS A 31 -5.67 -3.55 -16.38
C LYS A 31 -6.77 -4.24 -15.60
N GLU A 32 -7.53 -5.13 -16.21
CA GLU A 32 -8.57 -5.93 -15.54
C GLU A 32 -7.98 -6.81 -14.45
N VAL A 33 -6.86 -7.48 -14.72
CA VAL A 33 -6.15 -8.29 -13.72
C VAL A 33 -5.68 -7.42 -12.56
N GLN A 34 -5.08 -6.26 -12.85
CA GLN A 34 -4.64 -5.32 -11.81
C GLN A 34 -5.81 -4.84 -10.95
N LEU A 35 -6.93 -4.46 -11.57
CA LEU A 35 -8.14 -4.05 -10.84
C LEU A 35 -8.69 -5.18 -9.98
N SER A 36 -8.68 -6.41 -10.46
CA SER A 36 -9.13 -7.57 -9.70
C SER A 36 -8.25 -7.79 -8.46
N ILE A 37 -6.94 -7.71 -8.63
CA ILE A 37 -5.98 -7.80 -7.52
C ILE A 37 -6.22 -6.68 -6.51
N MET A 38 -6.38 -5.45 -6.97
CA MET A 38 -6.64 -4.29 -6.11
C MET A 38 -7.96 -4.45 -5.33
N ARG A 39 -9.02 -4.92 -5.98
CA ARG A 39 -10.30 -5.19 -5.30
C ARG A 39 -10.15 -6.25 -4.22
N SER A 40 -9.42 -7.32 -4.50
CA SER A 40 -9.17 -8.38 -3.53
C SER A 40 -8.45 -7.85 -2.30
N TYR A 41 -7.39 -7.04 -2.49
CA TYR A 41 -6.67 -6.42 -1.40
C TYR A 41 -7.51 -5.39 -0.64
N LEU A 42 -8.32 -4.59 -1.35
CA LEU A 42 -9.21 -3.62 -0.71
C LEU A 42 -10.25 -4.32 0.17
N MET A 43 -10.82 -5.43 -0.26
CA MET A 43 -11.76 -6.19 0.54
C MET A 43 -11.11 -6.75 1.80
N LYS A 44 -9.88 -7.25 1.70
CA LYS A 44 -9.10 -7.72 2.85
C LYS A 44 -8.75 -6.56 3.80
N LEU A 45 -8.37 -5.41 3.24
CA LEU A 45 -8.08 -4.21 4.01
C LEU A 45 -9.33 -3.68 4.72
N VAL A 46 -10.49 -3.74 4.08
CA VAL A 46 -11.78 -3.36 4.70
C VAL A 46 -12.03 -4.19 5.95
N THR A 47 -11.77 -5.50 5.91
CA THR A 47 -11.89 -6.36 7.10
C THR A 47 -10.94 -5.91 8.22
N ALA A 48 -9.69 -5.62 7.90
CA ALA A 48 -8.71 -5.13 8.87
C ALA A 48 -9.08 -3.73 9.39
N VAL A 49 -9.57 -2.84 8.54
CA VAL A 49 -10.04 -1.50 8.91
C VAL A 49 -11.29 -1.57 9.78
N GLU A 50 -12.21 -2.48 9.49
CA GLU A 50 -13.38 -2.71 10.37
C GLU A 50 -12.94 -3.13 11.77
N LYS A 51 -11.94 -4.00 11.89
CA LYS A 51 -11.37 -4.37 13.18
C LYS A 51 -10.80 -3.14 13.90
N LEU A 52 -10.05 -2.30 13.20
CA LEU A 52 -9.48 -1.06 13.74
C LEU A 52 -10.59 -0.07 14.17
N ASN A 53 -11.64 0.07 13.37
CA ASN A 53 -12.77 0.93 13.69
C ASN A 53 -13.55 0.42 14.91
N SER A 54 -13.67 -0.89 15.10
CA SER A 54 -14.31 -1.48 16.29
C SER A 54 -13.55 -1.11 17.56
N ILE A 55 -12.22 -1.05 17.52
CA ILE A 55 -11.38 -0.58 18.61
C ILE A 55 -11.66 0.92 18.88
N LYS A 56 -11.77 1.71 17.81
CA LYS A 56 -12.01 3.15 17.88
C LYS A 56 -13.36 3.49 18.53
N THR A 57 -14.41 2.71 18.25
CA THR A 57 -15.76 2.98 18.75
C THR A 57 -16.01 2.45 20.17
N GLY A 58 -15.03 1.80 20.78
CA GLY A 58 -15.11 1.33 22.15
C GLY A 58 -16.11 0.20 22.38
N ASN A 59 -16.45 -0.56 21.34
CA ASN A 59 -17.40 -1.67 21.40
C ASN A 59 -16.93 -2.90 22.21
N GLY A 60 -15.96 -2.73 23.12
CA GLY A 60 -15.63 -3.69 24.17
C GLY A 60 -15.02 -5.02 23.71
N LYS A 61 -14.89 -5.26 22.42
CA LYS A 61 -14.23 -6.44 21.88
C LYS A 61 -12.78 -6.11 21.59
N HIS A 62 -11.87 -6.83 22.23
CA HIS A 62 -10.46 -6.79 21.85
C HIS A 62 -10.33 -7.35 20.43
N VAL A 63 -10.19 -6.45 19.47
CA VAL A 63 -9.89 -6.83 18.10
C VAL A 63 -8.38 -6.95 17.99
N VAL A 64 -7.91 -8.16 17.73
CA VAL A 64 -6.49 -8.44 17.54
C VAL A 64 -6.24 -8.58 16.04
N LEU A 65 -5.28 -7.80 15.52
CA LEU A 65 -4.79 -8.01 14.18
C LEU A 65 -3.88 -9.23 14.16
N THR A 66 -4.28 -10.24 13.40
CA THR A 66 -3.54 -11.48 13.27
C THR A 66 -2.33 -11.31 12.36
N GLU A 67 -1.41 -12.27 12.39
CA GLU A 67 -0.27 -12.29 11.47
C GLU A 67 -0.74 -12.30 10.01
N LYS A 68 -1.83 -12.99 9.71
CA LYS A 68 -2.45 -12.98 8.39
C LYS A 68 -2.93 -11.58 7.98
N ASP A 69 -3.57 -10.84 8.90
CA ASP A 69 -4.00 -9.46 8.66
C ASP A 69 -2.80 -8.57 8.32
N TRP A 70 -1.71 -8.68 9.05
CA TRP A 70 -0.50 -7.91 8.80
C TRP A 70 0.14 -8.22 7.45
N LYS A 71 0.16 -9.49 7.05
CA LYS A 71 0.65 -9.88 5.72
C LYS A 71 -0.21 -9.29 4.60
N GLU A 72 -1.52 -9.26 4.78
CA GLU A 72 -2.45 -8.67 3.82
C GLU A 72 -2.26 -7.16 3.72
N ILE A 73 -2.10 -6.47 4.84
CA ILE A 73 -1.83 -5.03 4.87
C ILE A 73 -0.49 -4.72 4.18
N ALA A 74 0.55 -5.49 4.48
CA ALA A 74 1.85 -5.32 3.85
C ALA A 74 1.78 -5.51 2.32
N ALA A 75 1.10 -6.55 1.85
CA ALA A 75 0.91 -6.80 0.43
C ALA A 75 0.10 -5.68 -0.25
N PHE A 76 -0.92 -5.15 0.42
CA PHE A 76 -1.68 -4.02 -0.08
C PHE A 76 -0.81 -2.77 -0.24
N LEU A 77 -0.03 -2.43 0.78
CA LEU A 77 0.86 -1.27 0.74
C LEU A 77 1.94 -1.42 -0.33
N ASP A 78 2.51 -2.60 -0.49
CA ASP A 78 3.48 -2.85 -1.56
C ASP A 78 2.84 -2.71 -2.95
N SER A 79 1.59 -3.11 -3.12
CA SER A 79 0.89 -3.02 -4.39
C SER A 79 0.44 -1.62 -4.75
N THR A 80 0.08 -0.79 -3.76
CA THR A 80 -0.54 0.52 -3.99
C THR A 80 0.37 1.70 -3.69
N GLU A 81 1.40 1.51 -2.87
CA GLU A 81 2.29 2.57 -2.38
C GLU A 81 3.74 2.36 -2.83
N ASN A 82 3.91 1.95 -4.07
CA ASN A 82 5.22 1.80 -4.70
C ASN A 82 6.21 0.95 -3.88
N MET A 83 5.80 -0.28 -3.52
CA MET A 83 6.62 -1.22 -2.77
C MET A 83 7.06 -0.69 -1.39
N PHE A 84 6.18 0.03 -0.72
CA PHE A 84 6.48 0.73 0.53
C PHE A 84 7.14 -0.17 1.59
N VAL A 85 6.54 -1.33 1.88
CA VAL A 85 7.07 -2.23 2.94
C VAL A 85 8.41 -2.81 2.53
N THR A 86 8.56 -3.21 1.28
CA THR A 86 9.83 -3.73 0.74
C THR A 86 10.92 -2.68 0.80
N ARG A 87 10.65 -1.44 0.38
CA ARG A 87 11.59 -0.33 0.47
C ARG A 87 11.97 -0.01 1.91
N LEU A 88 11.00 -0.03 2.81
CA LEU A 88 11.22 0.23 4.23
C LEU A 88 12.16 -0.82 4.84
N LYS A 89 11.93 -2.10 4.57
CA LYS A 89 12.80 -3.21 5.02
C LYS A 89 14.21 -3.09 4.46
N THR A 90 14.33 -2.70 3.21
CA THR A 90 15.63 -2.53 2.54
C THR A 90 16.40 -1.35 3.12
N ARG A 91 15.72 -0.25 3.36
CA ARG A 91 16.34 0.97 3.91
C ARG A 91 16.71 0.83 5.38
N PHE A 92 15.89 0.13 6.15
CA PHE A 92 16.05 -0.04 7.59
C PHE A 92 15.98 -1.52 7.98
N PRO A 93 17.04 -2.29 7.71
CA PRO A 93 17.02 -3.75 7.93
C PRO A 93 16.92 -4.15 9.40
N ASN A 94 17.18 -3.22 10.32
CA ASN A 94 17.13 -3.48 11.76
C ASN A 94 15.74 -3.29 12.39
N LEU A 95 14.74 -2.90 11.61
CA LEU A 95 13.36 -2.77 12.13
C LEU A 95 12.79 -4.14 12.46
N SER A 96 12.20 -4.26 13.66
CA SER A 96 11.49 -5.47 14.06
C SER A 96 10.13 -5.56 13.35
N GLU A 97 9.49 -6.74 13.44
CA GLU A 97 8.12 -6.92 12.95
C GLU A 97 7.15 -5.91 13.58
N GLY A 98 7.25 -5.68 14.90
CA GLY A 98 6.43 -4.69 15.58
C GLY A 98 6.68 -3.26 15.10
N ASP A 99 7.93 -2.92 14.78
CA ASP A 99 8.28 -1.63 14.22
C ASP A 99 7.66 -1.44 12.84
N LEU A 100 7.72 -2.49 12.00
CA LEU A 100 7.11 -2.47 10.66
C LEU A 100 5.59 -2.31 10.74
N HIS A 101 4.94 -2.98 11.69
CA HIS A 101 3.50 -2.84 11.91
C HIS A 101 3.11 -1.40 12.21
N LEU A 102 3.84 -0.73 13.10
CA LEU A 102 3.59 0.68 13.42
C LEU A 102 3.79 1.56 12.19
N MET A 103 4.85 1.34 11.42
CA MET A 103 5.13 2.11 10.20
C MET A 103 4.03 1.92 9.15
N MET A 104 3.51 0.71 9.01
CA MET A 104 2.37 0.44 8.12
C MET A 104 1.12 1.20 8.55
N LEU A 105 0.82 1.22 9.85
CA LEU A 105 -0.33 1.97 10.38
C LEU A 105 -0.18 3.48 10.16
N LEU A 106 1.02 4.02 10.31
CA LEU A 106 1.31 5.42 10.00
C LEU A 106 1.11 5.72 8.52
N ARG A 107 1.56 4.83 7.64
CA ARG A 107 1.36 4.99 6.19
C ARG A 107 -0.12 4.95 5.81
N LEU A 108 -0.92 4.17 6.51
CA LEU A 108 -2.38 4.13 6.36
C LEU A 108 -3.07 5.33 7.00
N LYS A 109 -2.32 6.27 7.56
CA LYS A 109 -2.82 7.50 8.19
C LYS A 109 -3.74 7.23 9.38
N MET A 110 -3.45 6.19 10.16
CA MET A 110 -4.22 5.88 11.36
C MET A 110 -4.05 6.98 12.41
N PRO A 111 -5.15 7.53 12.97
CA PRO A 111 -5.08 8.56 14.00
C PRO A 111 -4.40 8.05 15.28
N GLN A 112 -3.79 8.97 16.04
CA GLN A 112 -3.17 8.63 17.32
C GLN A 112 -4.13 7.94 18.28
N LYS A 113 -5.38 8.36 18.30
CA LYS A 113 -6.42 7.76 19.13
C LYS A 113 -6.63 6.28 18.84
N VAL A 114 -6.61 5.91 17.54
CA VAL A 114 -6.72 4.51 17.11
C VAL A 114 -5.47 3.73 17.50
N LEU A 115 -4.28 4.32 17.31
CA LEU A 115 -3.03 3.70 17.73
C LEU A 115 -2.97 3.46 19.23
N ALA A 116 -3.43 4.43 20.03
CA ALA A 116 -3.53 4.30 21.49
C ALA A 116 -4.41 3.12 21.88
N SER A 117 -5.58 3.00 21.26
CA SER A 117 -6.50 1.89 21.51
C SER A 117 -5.90 0.55 21.11
N LEU A 118 -5.29 0.48 19.96
CA LEU A 118 -4.68 -0.74 19.43
C LEU A 118 -3.55 -1.27 20.32
N TYR A 119 -2.71 -0.38 20.82
CA TYR A 119 -1.58 -0.73 21.69
C TYR A 119 -1.94 -0.71 23.18
N SER A 120 -3.19 -0.40 23.53
CA SER A 120 -3.66 -0.30 24.92
C SER A 120 -2.82 0.67 25.76
N ILE A 121 -2.48 1.81 25.19
CA ILE A 121 -1.71 2.89 25.82
C ILE A 121 -2.42 4.24 25.65
N THR A 122 -1.95 5.26 26.35
CA THR A 122 -2.48 6.61 26.21
C THR A 122 -2.01 7.28 24.91
N GLU A 123 -2.72 8.31 24.45
CA GLU A 123 -2.29 9.11 23.31
C GLU A 123 -0.92 9.79 23.57
N LYS A 124 -0.68 10.22 24.82
CA LYS A 124 0.62 10.76 25.22
C LYS A 124 1.72 9.72 25.06
N ALA A 125 1.48 8.48 25.46
CA ALA A 125 2.43 7.38 25.30
C ALA A 125 2.68 7.07 23.81
N VAL A 126 1.66 7.18 22.95
CA VAL A 126 1.82 7.08 21.50
C VAL A 126 2.77 8.15 20.99
N LYS A 127 2.58 9.42 21.39
CA LYS A 127 3.47 10.52 20.98
C LYS A 127 4.92 10.26 21.39
N GLN A 128 5.13 9.78 22.60
CA GLN A 128 6.47 9.44 23.10
C GLN A 128 7.08 8.30 22.30
N LYS A 129 6.30 7.27 22.00
CA LYS A 129 6.73 6.13 21.20
C LYS A 129 7.15 6.57 19.79
N LEU A 130 6.34 7.39 19.12
CA LEU A 130 6.66 7.91 17.79
C LEU A 130 7.92 8.77 17.81
N PHE A 131 8.11 9.58 18.85
CA PHE A 131 9.32 10.36 19.01
C PHE A 131 10.56 9.49 19.15
N LEU A 132 10.49 8.44 19.96
CA LEU A 132 11.61 7.50 20.14
C LEU A 132 11.92 6.74 18.84
N TYR A 133 10.93 6.42 18.06
CA TYR A 133 11.11 5.73 16.78
C TYR A 133 11.78 6.59 15.70
N LYS A 134 11.83 7.91 15.87
CA LYS A 134 12.62 8.78 14.98
C LYS A 134 14.10 8.37 14.94
N GLU A 135 14.64 7.92 16.05
CA GLU A 135 16.01 7.42 16.11
C GLU A 135 16.22 6.19 15.25
N LYS A 136 15.25 5.26 15.22
CA LYS A 136 15.33 4.02 14.45
C LYS A 136 15.43 4.28 12.94
N VAL A 137 14.87 5.37 12.45
CA VAL A 137 14.92 5.76 11.04
C VAL A 137 15.90 6.89 10.77
N GLY A 138 16.68 7.29 11.79
CA GLY A 138 17.77 8.25 11.62
C GLY A 138 17.35 9.70 11.45
N ILE A 139 16.15 10.09 11.88
CA ILE A 139 15.64 11.47 11.78
C ILE A 139 15.55 12.18 13.14
N ASN A 140 16.11 11.58 14.18
CA ASN A 140 16.22 12.22 15.48
C ASN A 140 17.03 13.52 15.34
N GLY A 141 16.54 14.59 15.95
CA GLY A 141 17.12 15.93 15.82
C GLY A 141 16.68 16.72 14.60
N GLN A 142 15.96 16.12 13.67
CA GLN A 142 15.33 16.83 12.55
C GLN A 142 13.94 17.34 12.94
N ASN A 143 13.54 18.46 12.34
CA ASN A 143 12.24 19.08 12.60
C ASN A 143 11.14 18.46 11.72
N ILE A 144 11.07 17.14 11.72
CA ILE A 144 10.03 16.38 11.03
C ILE A 144 9.52 15.29 11.98
N SER A 145 8.21 15.08 12.02
CA SER A 145 7.64 13.99 12.81
C SER A 145 7.86 12.64 12.11
N LEU A 146 7.86 11.56 12.89
CA LEU A 146 7.90 10.22 12.32
C LEU A 146 6.73 9.98 11.34
N ARG A 147 5.55 10.44 11.69
CA ARG A 147 4.35 10.33 10.85
C ARG A 147 4.57 10.98 9.47
N GLU A 148 5.01 12.23 9.45
CA GLU A 148 5.31 12.93 8.19
C GLU A 148 6.36 12.21 7.37
N TYR A 149 7.43 11.76 8.01
CA TYR A 149 8.50 11.02 7.34
C TYR A 149 7.98 9.75 6.68
N ILE A 150 7.18 8.95 7.41
CA ILE A 150 6.65 7.69 6.89
C ILE A 150 5.57 7.93 5.83
N GLU A 151 4.72 8.94 5.99
CA GLU A 151 3.70 9.29 5.00
C GLU A 151 4.31 9.73 3.66
N THR A 152 5.51 10.30 3.69
CA THR A 152 6.22 10.77 2.48
C THR A 152 7.33 9.82 2.00
N PHE A 153 7.58 8.79 2.76
CA PHE A 153 8.61 7.82 2.41
C PHE A 153 8.25 7.02 1.15
#